data_2fc0d4faabe723aab26ab775f26f333b
#
_entry.id   2fc0d4faabe723aab26ab775f26f333b
#
_cell.length_a   1.000
_cell.length_b   1.000
_cell.length_c   1.000
_cell.angle_alpha   90.00
_cell.angle_beta   90.00
_cell.angle_gamma   90.00
#
_symmetry.space_group_name_H-M   'P 1'
#
loop_
_entity.id
_entity.type
_entity.pdbx_description
1 polymer ?
#
loop_
_entity_poly.entity_id
_entity_poly.type
_entity_poly.pdbx_seq_one_letter_code
_entity_poly.pdbx_strand_id
1 'polypeptide(L)'
;MKKLVLVLFVFTLLVVGCKHGMNPGVKGSGKREVQKRELQAFTSISSQGAFNIEVVSQKTLSFEIEGDDNILPLISTEVSNNVLRIKNIKGFSISEPVMIRISVPNLEGLTVSGAGKIDISGLKNDKFEIDCDGAPTIKVSGTTKVVDIDTSGAAKIDTHNLRASKGVVDSKGVSKIDVDVADQLDVTISGPSTVTYKGDPTINKTIHGPGKLEKRASEGA
;
A
#
# COMPACT_ATOMS: atom_id res chain seq x y z
N MET A 1 -9.98 77.60 2.41
CA MET A 1 -10.09 76.67 3.54
C MET A 1 -10.85 75.50 3.08
N LYS A 2 -10.13 74.46 2.60
CA LYS A 2 -10.71 73.20 2.07
C LYS A 2 -10.72 72.16 3.19
N LYS A 3 -11.92 71.72 3.60
CA LYS A 3 -12.10 70.69 4.63
C LYS A 3 -11.88 69.32 3.99
N LEU A 4 -10.85 68.60 4.45
CA LEU A 4 -10.54 67.26 4.08
C LEU A 4 -11.39 66.29 4.92
N VAL A 5 -12.35 65.61 4.29
CA VAL A 5 -13.19 64.56 4.94
C VAL A 5 -12.44 63.23 4.77
N LEU A 6 -11.92 62.73 5.89
CA LEU A 6 -11.26 61.42 5.97
C LEU A 6 -12.36 60.33 6.14
N VAL A 7 -12.67 59.58 5.10
CA VAL A 7 -13.60 58.43 5.17
C VAL A 7 -12.79 57.21 5.59
N LEU A 8 -13.00 56.78 6.84
CA LEU A 8 -12.42 55.60 7.42
C LEU A 8 -13.23 54.37 6.97
N PHE A 9 -12.69 53.60 6.01
CA PHE A 9 -13.32 52.35 5.55
C PHE A 9 -12.92 51.24 6.51
N VAL A 10 -13.83 50.91 7.45
CA VAL A 10 -13.65 49.74 8.34
C VAL A 10 -13.98 48.47 7.57
N PHE A 11 -12.95 47.73 7.16
CA PHE A 11 -13.06 46.44 6.51
C PHE A 11 -13.26 45.38 7.59
N THR A 12 -14.52 45.06 7.91
CA THR A 12 -14.84 43.94 8.79
C THR A 12 -14.63 42.62 8.06
N LEU A 13 -13.51 41.96 8.36
CA LEU A 13 -13.22 40.60 7.91
C LEU A 13 -14.17 39.63 8.61
N LEU A 14 -15.24 39.22 7.93
CA LEU A 14 -16.08 38.11 8.32
C LEU A 14 -15.27 36.81 8.09
N VAL A 15 -14.60 36.34 9.15
CA VAL A 15 -14.06 34.98 9.19
C VAL A 15 -15.22 34.02 9.32
N VAL A 16 -15.76 33.57 8.17
CA VAL A 16 -16.65 32.41 8.12
C VAL A 16 -15.83 31.19 8.42
N GLY A 17 -15.75 30.83 9.69
CA GLY A 17 -15.17 29.56 10.13
C GLY A 17 -16.02 28.41 9.58
N CYS A 18 -15.57 27.78 8.49
CA CYS A 18 -16.08 26.47 8.08
C CYS A 18 -15.81 25.48 9.22
N LYS A 19 -16.81 25.33 10.12
CA LYS A 19 -16.89 24.14 10.97
C LYS A 19 -17.20 22.95 10.05
N HIS A 20 -16.21 22.43 9.36
CA HIS A 20 -16.25 21.05 8.89
C HIS A 20 -16.28 20.20 10.15
N GLY A 21 -17.46 19.77 10.54
CA GLY A 21 -17.63 18.74 11.54
C GLY A 21 -16.96 17.47 11.00
N MET A 22 -15.68 17.27 11.35
CA MET A 22 -15.07 15.96 11.24
C MET A 22 -15.96 15.07 12.13
N ASN A 23 -16.71 14.20 11.49
CA ASN A 23 -17.43 13.15 12.20
C ASN A 23 -16.32 12.27 12.82
N PRO A 24 -16.04 12.38 14.13
CA PRO A 24 -15.01 11.56 14.72
C PRO A 24 -15.51 10.13 14.59
N GLY A 25 -14.83 9.32 13.77
CA GLY A 25 -15.22 7.93 13.55
C GLY A 25 -15.46 7.19 14.86
N VAL A 26 -15.87 5.93 14.78
CA VAL A 26 -16.10 5.11 15.97
C VAL A 26 -14.76 4.96 16.72
N LYS A 27 -14.71 5.31 18.01
CA LYS A 27 -13.53 5.10 18.84
C LYS A 27 -13.44 3.63 19.23
N GLY A 28 -12.27 3.03 19.07
CA GLY A 28 -12.00 1.67 19.52
C GLY A 28 -12.18 1.52 21.02
N SER A 29 -12.71 0.38 21.44
CA SER A 29 -12.97 0.05 22.85
C SER A 29 -11.69 -0.23 23.64
N GLY A 30 -10.59 -0.58 22.97
CA GLY A 30 -9.37 -1.09 23.58
C GLY A 30 -9.45 -2.58 23.98
N LYS A 31 -10.61 -3.23 23.82
CA LYS A 31 -10.77 -4.65 24.07
C LYS A 31 -10.52 -5.43 22.79
N ARG A 32 -9.37 -6.07 22.70
CA ARG A 32 -8.93 -6.83 21.54
C ARG A 32 -9.66 -8.16 21.44
N GLU A 33 -10.08 -8.50 20.23
CA GLU A 33 -10.66 -9.80 19.87
C GLU A 33 -10.02 -10.33 18.59
N VAL A 34 -10.03 -11.65 18.45
CA VAL A 34 -9.62 -12.37 17.23
C VAL A 34 -10.83 -13.04 16.63
N GLN A 35 -11.08 -12.80 15.35
CA GLN A 35 -12.16 -13.42 14.59
C GLN A 35 -11.59 -14.20 13.41
N LYS A 36 -12.03 -15.43 13.25
CA LYS A 36 -11.81 -16.21 12.01
C LYS A 36 -12.99 -15.98 11.09
N ARG A 37 -12.70 -15.80 9.80
CA ARG A 37 -13.72 -15.64 8.76
C ARG A 37 -13.53 -16.70 7.69
N GLU A 38 -14.59 -17.40 7.37
CA GLU A 38 -14.58 -18.31 6.23
C GLU A 38 -14.77 -17.50 4.95
N LEU A 39 -13.89 -17.70 3.99
CA LEU A 39 -13.87 -16.98 2.73
C LEU A 39 -13.85 -17.98 1.57
N GLN A 40 -14.43 -17.57 0.44
CA GLN A 40 -14.24 -18.28 -0.82
C GLN A 40 -12.77 -18.17 -1.27
N ALA A 41 -12.34 -19.06 -2.16
CA ALA A 41 -11.00 -19.01 -2.73
C ALA A 41 -10.77 -17.69 -3.52
N PHE A 42 -9.57 -17.15 -3.41
CA PHE A 42 -9.13 -15.96 -4.13
C PHE A 42 -7.64 -16.09 -4.47
N THR A 43 -7.18 -15.30 -5.44
CA THR A 43 -5.76 -15.21 -5.83
C THR A 43 -5.23 -13.79 -5.75
N SER A 44 -6.06 -12.80 -5.42
CA SER A 44 -5.65 -11.41 -5.27
C SER A 44 -6.27 -10.77 -4.05
N ILE A 45 -5.59 -9.77 -3.49
CA ILE A 45 -6.04 -9.00 -2.32
C ILE A 45 -6.14 -7.53 -2.71
N SER A 46 -7.27 -6.90 -2.36
CA SER A 46 -7.49 -5.45 -2.44
C SER A 46 -7.72 -4.89 -1.05
N SER A 47 -6.81 -4.05 -0.57
CA SER A 47 -6.86 -3.44 0.76
C SER A 47 -7.14 -1.94 0.67
N GLN A 48 -8.25 -1.48 1.27
CA GLN A 48 -8.64 -0.08 1.34
C GLN A 48 -8.76 0.35 2.81
N GLY A 49 -7.70 0.93 3.33
CA GLY A 49 -7.61 1.33 4.73
C GLY A 49 -6.19 1.24 5.28
N ALA A 50 -6.06 1.39 6.59
CA ALA A 50 -4.79 1.32 7.30
C ALA A 50 -4.70 0.02 8.11
N PHE A 51 -4.40 -1.08 7.45
CA PHE A 51 -4.29 -2.41 8.05
C PHE A 51 -2.86 -2.91 8.07
N ASN A 52 -2.53 -3.70 9.09
CA ASN A 52 -1.34 -4.54 9.06
C ASN A 52 -1.75 -5.93 8.58
N ILE A 53 -1.20 -6.37 7.46
CA ILE A 53 -1.58 -7.63 6.80
C ILE A 53 -0.36 -8.52 6.67
N GLU A 54 -0.47 -9.74 7.17
CA GLU A 54 0.52 -10.80 6.99
C GLU A 54 -0.08 -11.87 6.08
N VAL A 55 0.61 -12.20 4.99
CA VAL A 55 0.16 -13.24 4.04
C VAL A 55 1.23 -14.32 3.92
N VAL A 56 0.82 -15.56 4.09
CA VAL A 56 1.67 -16.74 3.82
C VAL A 56 1.09 -17.48 2.62
N SER A 57 1.82 -17.43 1.50
CA SER A 57 1.45 -18.19 0.29
C SER A 57 1.90 -19.64 0.40
N GLN A 58 1.39 -20.51 -0.49
CA GLN A 58 1.63 -21.95 -0.51
C GLN A 58 1.08 -22.68 0.73
N LYS A 59 -0.02 -22.16 1.30
CA LYS A 59 -0.70 -22.72 2.47
C LYS A 59 -2.20 -22.90 2.20
N THR A 60 -2.84 -23.74 2.99
CA THR A 60 -4.31 -23.88 2.98
C THR A 60 -4.95 -22.53 3.35
N LEU A 61 -6.05 -22.19 2.67
CA LEU A 61 -6.76 -20.94 2.90
C LEU A 61 -7.20 -20.81 4.36
N SER A 62 -6.83 -19.69 4.96
CA SER A 62 -7.34 -19.26 6.25
C SER A 62 -7.32 -17.74 6.34
N PHE A 63 -8.24 -17.18 7.13
CA PHE A 63 -8.32 -15.75 7.37
C PHE A 63 -8.62 -15.51 8.85
N GLU A 64 -7.80 -14.68 9.47
CA GLU A 64 -7.93 -14.25 10.85
C GLU A 64 -7.75 -12.73 10.92
N ILE A 65 -8.63 -12.05 11.65
CA ILE A 65 -8.55 -10.62 11.90
C ILE A 65 -8.59 -10.36 13.39
N GLU A 66 -7.68 -9.50 13.85
CA GLU A 66 -7.54 -9.10 15.25
C GLU A 66 -7.64 -7.58 15.36
N GLY A 67 -8.47 -7.11 16.26
CA GLY A 67 -8.70 -5.68 16.51
C GLY A 67 -9.63 -5.46 17.69
N ASP A 68 -10.01 -4.21 17.93
CA ASP A 68 -10.98 -3.88 18.97
C ASP A 68 -12.35 -4.47 18.62
N ASP A 69 -13.04 -5.06 19.59
CA ASP A 69 -14.30 -5.80 19.42
C ASP A 69 -15.39 -4.98 18.71
N ASN A 70 -15.47 -3.68 19.00
CA ASN A 70 -16.43 -2.76 18.39
C ASN A 70 -15.98 -2.24 17.00
N ILE A 71 -14.73 -2.49 16.59
CA ILE A 71 -14.19 -2.07 15.28
C ILE A 71 -14.26 -3.21 14.26
N LEU A 72 -14.04 -4.46 14.68
CA LEU A 72 -14.07 -5.62 13.77
C LEU A 72 -15.34 -5.71 12.91
N PRO A 73 -16.56 -5.39 13.41
CA PRO A 73 -17.77 -5.35 12.60
C PRO A 73 -17.80 -4.24 11.54
N LEU A 74 -16.93 -3.22 11.66
CA LEU A 74 -16.82 -2.11 10.71
C LEU A 74 -15.84 -2.41 9.57
N ILE A 75 -15.26 -3.60 9.53
CA ILE A 75 -14.31 -4.02 8.50
C ILE A 75 -14.98 -5.10 7.65
N SER A 76 -15.32 -4.75 6.42
CA SER A 76 -15.86 -5.69 5.43
C SER A 76 -14.74 -6.52 4.82
N THR A 77 -15.00 -7.80 4.64
CA THR A 77 -14.19 -8.75 3.88
C THR A 77 -15.09 -9.51 2.93
N GLU A 78 -14.92 -9.28 1.65
CA GLU A 78 -15.72 -9.90 0.58
C GLU A 78 -14.82 -10.48 -0.49
N VAL A 79 -15.14 -11.66 -1.00
CA VAL A 79 -14.49 -12.23 -2.17
C VAL A 79 -15.41 -12.11 -3.38
N SER A 80 -14.89 -11.47 -4.43
CA SER A 80 -15.60 -11.33 -5.71
C SER A 80 -14.58 -11.34 -6.85
N ASN A 81 -14.84 -12.10 -7.91
CA ASN A 81 -13.95 -12.25 -9.07
C ASN A 81 -12.52 -12.64 -8.66
N ASN A 82 -12.36 -13.60 -7.76
CA ASN A 82 -11.09 -14.08 -7.20
C ASN A 82 -10.28 -13.00 -6.45
N VAL A 83 -10.90 -11.88 -6.07
CA VAL A 83 -10.26 -10.80 -5.30
C VAL A 83 -10.89 -10.73 -3.91
N LEU A 84 -10.09 -10.88 -2.87
CA LEU A 84 -10.46 -10.55 -1.49
C LEU A 84 -10.40 -9.04 -1.30
N ARG A 85 -11.55 -8.39 -1.07
CA ARG A 85 -11.64 -6.96 -0.76
C ARG A 85 -11.75 -6.76 0.75
N ILE A 86 -10.84 -5.98 1.31
CA ILE A 86 -10.81 -5.60 2.72
C ILE A 86 -10.95 -4.08 2.79
N LYS A 87 -12.03 -3.60 3.40
CA LYS A 87 -12.30 -2.16 3.49
C LYS A 87 -13.02 -1.75 4.77
N ASN A 88 -12.83 -0.52 5.17
CA ASN A 88 -13.62 0.10 6.23
C ASN A 88 -15.02 0.45 5.71
N ILE A 89 -16.06 0.00 6.41
CA ILE A 89 -17.45 0.41 6.16
C ILE A 89 -17.70 1.83 6.71
N LYS A 90 -16.99 2.18 7.78
CA LYS A 90 -17.12 3.44 8.50
C LYS A 90 -15.76 3.90 9.01
N GLY A 91 -15.56 5.21 9.17
CA GLY A 91 -14.36 5.74 9.80
C GLY A 91 -14.27 5.35 11.28
N PHE A 92 -13.09 5.06 11.75
CA PHE A 92 -12.81 4.77 13.17
C PHE A 92 -11.43 5.28 13.58
N SER A 93 -11.21 5.37 14.89
CA SER A 93 -9.91 5.65 15.49
C SER A 93 -9.55 4.55 16.49
N ILE A 94 -8.33 4.06 16.43
CA ILE A 94 -7.81 2.94 17.24
C ILE A 94 -6.44 3.29 17.80
N SER A 95 -6.11 2.73 18.95
CA SER A 95 -4.78 2.89 19.57
C SER A 95 -3.77 1.89 19.01
N GLU A 96 -4.23 0.69 18.63
CA GLU A 96 -3.41 -0.36 18.04
C GLU A 96 -3.95 -0.76 16.68
N PRO A 97 -3.10 -0.99 15.68
CA PRO A 97 -3.52 -1.37 14.34
C PRO A 97 -4.35 -2.66 14.34
N VAL A 98 -5.30 -2.74 13.40
CA VAL A 98 -5.93 -4.00 13.06
C VAL A 98 -4.92 -4.89 12.36
N MET A 99 -4.76 -6.12 12.87
CA MET A 99 -3.90 -7.13 12.31
C MET A 99 -4.74 -8.15 11.53
N ILE A 100 -4.34 -8.46 10.30
CA ILE A 100 -4.99 -9.44 9.45
C ILE A 100 -3.95 -10.49 9.05
N ARG A 101 -4.25 -11.76 9.33
CA ARG A 101 -3.40 -12.89 8.96
C ARG A 101 -4.11 -13.75 7.94
N ILE A 102 -3.47 -13.96 6.82
CA ILE A 102 -4.01 -14.69 5.67
C ILE A 102 -3.06 -15.81 5.29
N SER A 103 -3.58 -17.02 5.13
CA SER A 103 -2.89 -18.07 4.40
C SER A 103 -3.64 -18.34 3.11
N VAL A 104 -2.93 -18.57 2.02
CA VAL A 104 -3.53 -18.79 0.70
C VAL A 104 -2.71 -19.76 -0.16
N PRO A 105 -3.32 -20.65 -0.96
CA PRO A 105 -2.57 -21.59 -1.81
C PRO A 105 -1.73 -20.89 -2.87
N ASN A 106 -2.25 -19.84 -3.48
CA ASN A 106 -1.57 -19.03 -4.48
C ASN A 106 -1.99 -17.57 -4.34
N LEU A 107 -1.05 -16.65 -4.56
CA LEU A 107 -1.31 -15.22 -4.59
C LEU A 107 -0.68 -14.60 -5.84
N GLU A 108 -1.48 -13.90 -6.63
CA GLU A 108 -1.09 -13.33 -7.93
C GLU A 108 -1.13 -11.81 -7.94
N GLY A 109 -1.86 -11.18 -7.00
CA GLY A 109 -2.00 -9.73 -7.00
C GLY A 109 -2.26 -9.11 -5.64
N LEU A 110 -1.79 -7.87 -5.50
CA LEU A 110 -2.03 -7.00 -4.36
C LEU A 110 -2.35 -5.59 -4.82
N THR A 111 -3.55 -5.11 -4.52
CA THR A 111 -3.93 -3.70 -4.72
C THR A 111 -4.07 -3.02 -3.36
N VAL A 112 -3.43 -1.86 -3.19
CA VAL A 112 -3.48 -1.10 -1.94
C VAL A 112 -3.82 0.35 -2.19
N SER A 113 -4.96 0.80 -1.65
CA SER A 113 -5.36 2.21 -1.67
C SER A 113 -5.51 2.76 -0.24
N GLY A 114 -4.41 2.77 0.48
CA GLY A 114 -4.40 3.20 1.87
C GLY A 114 -2.99 3.27 2.43
N ALA A 115 -2.90 3.13 3.76
CA ALA A 115 -1.64 3.03 4.48
C ALA A 115 -1.62 1.73 5.29
N GLY A 116 -0.48 1.39 5.85
CA GLY A 116 -0.35 0.19 6.66
C GLY A 116 0.89 -0.61 6.28
N LYS A 117 1.03 -1.76 6.90
CA LYS A 117 2.16 -2.64 6.67
C LYS A 117 1.66 -3.96 6.10
N ILE A 118 2.24 -4.39 4.99
CA ILE A 118 1.88 -5.64 4.33
C ILE A 118 3.13 -6.48 4.17
N ASP A 119 3.12 -7.66 4.75
CA ASP A 119 4.19 -8.64 4.67
C ASP A 119 3.67 -9.90 3.95
N ILE A 120 4.27 -10.25 2.79
CA ILE A 120 3.92 -11.43 2.01
C ILE A 120 5.12 -12.36 1.95
N SER A 121 4.92 -13.61 2.34
CA SER A 121 5.97 -14.63 2.37
C SER A 121 5.58 -15.89 1.65
N GLY A 122 6.61 -16.63 1.17
CA GLY A 122 6.42 -17.92 0.51
C GLY A 122 5.80 -17.83 -0.88
N LEU A 123 5.89 -16.68 -1.55
CA LEU A 123 5.36 -16.50 -2.90
C LEU A 123 6.06 -17.48 -3.88
N LYS A 124 5.28 -18.16 -4.69
CA LYS A 124 5.78 -19.01 -5.76
C LYS A 124 4.74 -19.09 -6.87
N ASN A 125 4.91 -18.26 -7.91
CA ASN A 125 3.97 -18.17 -9.02
C ASN A 125 4.67 -17.75 -10.32
N ASP A 126 3.89 -17.57 -11.40
CA ASP A 126 4.40 -17.09 -12.67
C ASP A 126 4.36 -15.57 -12.79
N LYS A 127 3.40 -14.91 -12.15
CA LYS A 127 3.28 -13.44 -12.14
C LYS A 127 2.77 -12.96 -10.79
N PHE A 128 3.34 -11.86 -10.29
CA PHE A 128 2.85 -11.15 -9.13
C PHE A 128 2.73 -9.66 -9.44
N GLU A 129 1.53 -9.12 -9.25
CA GLU A 129 1.21 -7.72 -9.50
C GLU A 129 1.05 -6.96 -8.18
N ILE A 130 1.64 -5.77 -8.11
CA ILE A 130 1.45 -4.81 -7.01
C ILE A 130 0.97 -3.49 -7.61
N ASP A 131 -0.27 -3.12 -7.28
CA ASP A 131 -0.86 -1.82 -7.62
C ASP A 131 -1.06 -1.00 -6.34
N CYS A 132 -0.43 0.17 -6.28
CA CYS A 132 -0.36 0.94 -5.06
C CYS A 132 -0.70 2.41 -5.26
N ASP A 133 -1.86 2.82 -4.74
CA ASP A 133 -2.31 4.21 -4.68
C ASP A 133 -2.48 4.65 -3.22
N GLY A 134 -1.37 4.82 -2.53
CA GLY A 134 -1.37 5.16 -1.12
C GLY A 134 0.04 5.34 -0.56
N ALA A 135 0.17 5.13 0.74
CA ALA A 135 1.46 5.24 1.44
C ALA A 135 1.77 4.00 2.32
N PRO A 136 1.65 2.78 1.81
CA PRO A 136 1.95 1.58 2.58
C PRO A 136 3.46 1.29 2.64
N THR A 137 3.80 0.39 3.58
CA THR A 137 5.05 -0.36 3.55
C THR A 137 4.74 -1.79 3.17
N ILE A 138 5.23 -2.24 2.01
CA ILE A 138 5.00 -3.58 1.47
C ILE A 138 6.33 -4.33 1.45
N LYS A 139 6.33 -5.56 1.97
CA LYS A 139 7.44 -6.48 1.83
C LYS A 139 6.96 -7.77 1.19
N VAL A 140 7.71 -8.28 0.23
CA VAL A 140 7.38 -9.55 -0.44
C VAL A 140 8.61 -10.42 -0.53
N SER A 141 8.43 -11.72 -0.25
CA SER A 141 9.51 -12.71 -0.36
C SER A 141 9.04 -13.99 -1.03
N GLY A 142 9.96 -14.62 -1.78
CA GLY A 142 9.69 -15.85 -2.53
C GLY A 142 10.31 -15.84 -3.93
N THR A 143 9.60 -16.41 -4.89
CA THR A 143 10.01 -16.48 -6.29
C THR A 143 8.84 -16.24 -7.24
N THR A 144 9.10 -15.54 -8.35
CA THR A 144 8.13 -15.37 -9.44
C THR A 144 8.85 -15.30 -10.78
N LYS A 145 8.17 -15.56 -11.90
CA LYS A 145 8.76 -15.26 -13.21
C LYS A 145 8.71 -13.77 -13.51
N VAL A 146 7.58 -13.12 -13.21
CA VAL A 146 7.38 -11.69 -13.46
C VAL A 146 6.88 -11.01 -12.21
N VAL A 147 7.55 -9.94 -11.78
CA VAL A 147 7.03 -8.97 -10.81
C VAL A 147 6.67 -7.68 -11.55
N ASP A 148 5.43 -7.20 -11.34
CA ASP A 148 4.88 -6.02 -11.99
C ASP A 148 4.43 -5.04 -10.90
N ILE A 149 5.01 -3.83 -10.85
CA ILE A 149 4.79 -2.86 -9.79
C ILE A 149 4.36 -1.53 -10.40
N ASP A 150 3.12 -1.13 -10.17
CA ASP A 150 2.61 0.21 -10.48
C ASP A 150 2.36 0.97 -9.17
N THR A 151 2.88 2.20 -9.05
CA THR A 151 2.64 3.02 -7.87
C THR A 151 2.47 4.49 -8.22
N SER A 152 1.37 5.07 -7.75
CA SER A 152 1.07 6.50 -7.89
C SER A 152 1.22 7.28 -6.57
N GLY A 153 1.43 6.61 -5.46
CA GLY A 153 1.48 7.19 -4.11
C GLY A 153 2.87 7.46 -3.55
N ALA A 154 3.00 7.32 -2.24
CA ALA A 154 4.24 7.49 -1.47
C ALA A 154 4.66 6.18 -0.77
N ALA A 155 4.73 5.11 -1.53
CA ALA A 155 4.92 3.76 -1.01
C ALA A 155 6.39 3.42 -0.74
N LYS A 156 6.60 2.52 0.23
CA LYS A 156 7.84 1.79 0.39
C LYS A 156 7.59 0.32 0.03
N ILE A 157 8.14 -0.11 -1.11
CA ILE A 157 7.95 -1.48 -1.63
C ILE A 157 9.29 -2.18 -1.64
N ASP A 158 9.38 -3.24 -0.86
CA ASP A 158 10.60 -4.02 -0.66
C ASP A 158 10.37 -5.44 -1.17
N THR A 159 10.83 -5.72 -2.37
CA THR A 159 10.80 -7.05 -3.00
C THR A 159 12.21 -7.62 -3.21
N HIS A 160 13.22 -7.14 -2.46
CA HIS A 160 14.60 -7.62 -2.60
C HIS A 160 14.77 -9.10 -2.24
N ASN A 161 13.82 -9.69 -1.51
CA ASN A 161 13.76 -11.12 -1.20
C ASN A 161 12.76 -11.89 -2.09
N LEU A 162 12.17 -11.23 -3.09
CA LEU A 162 11.37 -11.85 -4.15
C LEU A 162 12.22 -11.95 -5.41
N ARG A 163 12.78 -13.13 -5.68
CA ARG A 163 13.56 -13.33 -6.91
C ARG A 163 12.65 -13.45 -8.11
N ALA A 164 12.81 -12.54 -9.07
CA ALA A 164 12.07 -12.52 -10.32
C ALA A 164 13.00 -12.72 -11.53
N SER A 165 12.51 -13.37 -12.60
CA SER A 165 13.20 -13.36 -13.89
C SER A 165 13.05 -12.00 -14.57
N LYS A 166 11.84 -11.46 -14.59
CA LYS A 166 11.53 -10.15 -15.17
C LYS A 166 10.89 -9.23 -14.13
N GLY A 167 11.33 -7.97 -14.10
CA GLY A 167 10.73 -6.89 -13.36
C GLY A 167 10.16 -5.82 -14.29
N VAL A 168 8.95 -5.34 -13.98
CA VAL A 168 8.35 -4.15 -14.59
C VAL A 168 7.99 -3.19 -13.46
N VAL A 169 8.46 -1.95 -13.53
CA VAL A 169 8.22 -0.95 -12.49
C VAL A 169 7.76 0.35 -13.15
N ASP A 170 6.54 0.78 -12.85
CA ASP A 170 6.02 2.11 -13.20
C ASP A 170 5.77 2.90 -11.91
N SER A 171 6.53 3.97 -11.70
CA SER A 171 6.42 4.80 -10.51
C SER A 171 6.11 6.25 -10.85
N LYS A 172 4.91 6.70 -10.49
CA LYS A 172 4.40 8.06 -10.73
C LYS A 172 4.42 8.95 -9.47
N GLY A 173 4.85 8.41 -8.35
CA GLY A 173 4.78 9.10 -7.05
C GLY A 173 6.14 9.42 -6.42
N VAL A 174 6.17 9.34 -5.10
CA VAL A 174 7.35 9.54 -4.24
C VAL A 174 7.64 8.22 -3.53
N SER A 175 8.09 7.21 -4.27
CA SER A 175 8.23 5.86 -3.75
C SER A 175 9.67 5.41 -3.62
N LYS A 176 9.90 4.49 -2.68
CA LYS A 176 11.13 3.73 -2.60
C LYS A 176 10.83 2.27 -2.91
N ILE A 177 11.44 1.76 -3.99
CA ILE A 177 11.18 0.42 -4.51
C ILE A 177 12.49 -0.35 -4.60
N ASP A 178 12.56 -1.51 -3.96
CA ASP A 178 13.71 -2.42 -4.02
C ASP A 178 13.28 -3.72 -4.70
N VAL A 179 14.01 -4.17 -5.76
CA VAL A 179 13.70 -5.37 -6.54
C VAL A 179 14.93 -6.29 -6.71
N ASP A 180 14.71 -7.62 -6.81
CA ASP A 180 15.74 -8.61 -7.20
C ASP A 180 15.31 -9.24 -8.54
N VAL A 181 16.01 -8.90 -9.63
CA VAL A 181 15.67 -9.29 -11.00
C VAL A 181 16.86 -9.90 -11.72
N ALA A 182 16.65 -11.06 -12.33
CA ALA A 182 17.72 -11.81 -12.96
C ALA A 182 17.99 -11.42 -14.43
N ASP A 183 16.93 -11.33 -15.27
CA ASP A 183 17.07 -11.34 -16.71
C ASP A 183 16.75 -10.00 -17.38
N GLN A 184 15.61 -9.39 -17.04
CA GLN A 184 15.13 -8.13 -17.65
C GLN A 184 14.46 -7.23 -16.63
N LEU A 185 14.81 -5.94 -16.65
CA LEU A 185 14.20 -4.91 -15.81
C LEU A 185 13.76 -3.72 -16.67
N ASP A 186 12.43 -3.52 -16.76
CA ASP A 186 11.82 -2.40 -17.44
C ASP A 186 11.35 -1.40 -16.38
N VAL A 187 11.86 -0.15 -16.41
CA VAL A 187 11.57 0.86 -15.37
C VAL A 187 11.12 2.16 -15.99
N THR A 188 9.96 2.64 -15.56
CA THR A 188 9.47 4.00 -15.85
C THR A 188 9.32 4.76 -14.53
N ILE A 189 9.97 5.93 -14.41
CA ILE A 189 9.87 6.77 -13.22
C ILE A 189 9.39 8.16 -13.66
N SER A 190 8.26 8.60 -13.14
CA SER A 190 7.66 9.91 -13.38
C SER A 190 7.42 10.64 -12.06
N GLY A 191 8.51 10.94 -11.34
CA GLY A 191 8.44 11.58 -10.03
C GLY A 191 9.72 11.37 -9.21
N PRO A 192 9.80 11.88 -7.98
CA PRO A 192 11.00 11.76 -7.14
C PRO A 192 11.10 10.39 -6.44
N SER A 193 10.92 9.31 -7.20
CA SER A 193 11.06 7.94 -6.69
C SER A 193 12.48 7.41 -6.85
N THR A 194 12.85 6.49 -5.98
CA THR A 194 14.10 5.75 -6.08
C THR A 194 13.78 4.26 -6.26
N VAL A 195 14.27 3.69 -7.36
CA VAL A 195 14.22 2.25 -7.62
C VAL A 195 15.62 1.70 -7.45
N THR A 196 15.78 0.74 -6.53
CA THR A 196 17.04 0.02 -6.29
C THR A 196 16.86 -1.41 -6.79
N TYR A 197 17.81 -1.92 -7.56
CA TYR A 197 17.75 -3.28 -8.07
C TYR A 197 18.99 -4.10 -7.69
N LYS A 198 18.78 -5.40 -7.55
CA LYS A 198 19.81 -6.44 -7.39
C LYS A 198 19.76 -7.38 -8.58
N GLY A 199 20.91 -8.00 -8.92
CA GLY A 199 21.07 -8.84 -10.11
C GLY A 199 21.83 -8.12 -11.24
N ASP A 200 21.86 -8.76 -12.41
CA ASP A 200 22.50 -8.24 -13.62
C ASP A 200 21.54 -8.30 -14.84
N PRO A 201 20.34 -7.73 -14.73
CA PRO A 201 19.36 -7.78 -15.80
C PRO A 201 19.74 -6.87 -16.97
N THR A 202 19.21 -7.17 -18.17
CA THR A 202 19.10 -6.18 -19.23
C THR A 202 18.12 -5.10 -18.80
N ILE A 203 18.53 -3.82 -18.83
CA ILE A 203 17.75 -2.71 -18.31
C ILE A 203 17.21 -1.85 -19.44
N ASN A 204 15.89 -1.65 -19.48
CA ASN A 204 15.22 -0.60 -20.24
C ASN A 204 14.66 0.43 -19.24
N LYS A 205 15.12 1.69 -19.33
CA LYS A 205 14.68 2.72 -18.39
C LYS A 205 14.22 3.98 -19.08
N THR A 206 13.13 4.56 -18.54
CA THR A 206 12.60 5.88 -18.89
C THR A 206 12.42 6.67 -17.59
N ILE A 207 13.12 7.80 -17.45
CA ILE A 207 13.05 8.60 -16.22
C ILE A 207 12.67 10.04 -16.59
N HIS A 208 11.55 10.50 -16.05
CA HIS A 208 11.06 11.88 -16.15
C HIS A 208 11.12 12.54 -14.77
N GLY A 209 11.98 13.55 -14.62
CA GLY A 209 12.15 14.29 -13.38
C GLY A 209 13.30 13.80 -12.49
N PRO A 210 13.25 14.03 -11.16
CA PRO A 210 14.37 13.80 -10.25
C PRO A 210 14.52 12.36 -9.75
N GLY A 211 13.78 11.42 -10.32
CA GLY A 211 13.83 10.00 -9.95
C GLY A 211 15.16 9.33 -10.25
N LYS A 212 15.44 8.21 -9.59
CA LYS A 212 16.71 7.49 -9.72
C LYS A 212 16.49 5.99 -9.84
N LEU A 213 17.36 5.35 -10.67
CA LEU A 213 17.54 3.91 -10.72
C LEU A 213 18.97 3.59 -10.28
N GLU A 214 19.13 2.82 -9.22
CA GLU A 214 20.42 2.53 -8.60
C GLU A 214 20.61 1.01 -8.46
N LYS A 215 21.82 0.52 -8.74
CA LYS A 215 22.17 -0.87 -8.44
C LYS A 215 22.50 -0.98 -6.95
N ARG A 216 21.95 -1.97 -6.25
CA ARG A 216 22.30 -2.27 -4.87
C ARG A 216 23.77 -2.69 -4.80
N ALA A 217 24.54 -2.07 -3.92
CA ALA A 217 25.90 -2.55 -3.63
C ALA A 217 25.81 -4.00 -3.13
N SER A 218 26.67 -4.88 -3.63
CA SER A 218 26.83 -6.22 -3.08
C SER A 218 27.22 -6.05 -1.60
N GLU A 219 26.43 -6.58 -0.68
CA GLU A 219 26.87 -6.75 0.70
C GLU A 219 28.09 -7.64 0.63
N GLY A 220 29.24 -7.10 1.04
CA GLY A 220 30.52 -7.83 1.03
C GLY A 220 30.38 -9.12 1.84
N ALA A 221 30.85 -10.19 1.26
CA ALA A 221 30.97 -11.50 1.91
C ALA A 221 31.93 -11.46 3.09
#